data_687d99773385abe2a14789cd9164d09c
#
_entry.id   687d99773385abe2a14789cd9164d09c
#
_cell.length_a   1.000
_cell.length_b   1.000
_cell.length_c   1.000
_cell.angle_alpha   90.00
_cell.angle_beta   90.00
_cell.angle_gamma   90.00
#
_symmetry.space_group_name_H-M   'P 1'
#
loop_
_entity.id
_entity.type
_entity.pdbx_description
1 polymer ?
#
loop_
_entity_poly.entity_id
_entity_poly.type
_entity_poly.pdbx_seq_one_letter_code
_entity_poly.pdbx_strand_id
1 'polypeptide(L)'
;VGSEMCIRDRPILDCFLFELQDGTLSVTVSDSETTMVTTVEVNDSDADGRFAVTAKTLLDALKEIPEQPLTFDINTSSLEITVQYQNGKYSLMGQNADEFPQSAMLGENAVRVEMDAQVLLGGINRAVFATADDELRPVMNGIYFDITTEDITMVASDGHKLVRCKTLAAKGNERAAFILPKKPANLMKNLLPKEQGTVTIEFDERNAVVTLESYRMVCRLIEGRYPNYNSVIPQNNPYKVTVDRLQLIGALRRVSIFSSQASSLIKLRMQENQIVISAQDIDFSTSAEETQTCQYAGNPMSIGFKSTFLIDILNNISADEVVIELADPSRAGVIVPAEQEENEDLLMLLMPMMLND
;
A
#
# COMPACT_ATOMS: atom_id res chain seq x y z
N VAL A 1 -15.04 -16.01 22.98
CA VAL A 1 -13.91 -15.70 23.84
C VAL A 1 -12.98 -16.91 23.84
N GLY A 2 -11.99 -17.00 22.96
CA GLY A 2 -11.08 -18.14 22.94
C GLY A 2 -10.18 -18.32 21.74
N SER A 3 -10.33 -17.56 20.65
CA SER A 3 -9.50 -17.77 19.44
C SER A 3 -8.45 -16.69 19.16
N GLU A 4 -8.55 -15.52 19.76
CA GLU A 4 -7.59 -14.42 19.51
C GLU A 4 -6.32 -14.47 20.36
N MET A 5 -6.30 -15.25 21.43
CA MET A 5 -5.13 -15.36 22.33
C MET A 5 -4.08 -16.36 21.84
N CYS A 6 -4.36 -17.16 20.79
CA CYS A 6 -3.43 -18.16 20.25
C CYS A 6 -2.56 -17.68 19.07
N ILE A 7 -2.83 -16.52 18.49
CA ILE A 7 -2.14 -16.06 17.26
C ILE A 7 -0.87 -15.25 17.58
N ARG A 8 -0.76 -14.64 18.76
CA ARG A 8 0.39 -13.81 19.16
C ARG A 8 1.59 -14.56 19.74
N ASP A 9 1.46 -15.84 20.07
CA ASP A 9 2.49 -16.62 20.78
C ASP A 9 2.93 -17.89 20.03
N ARG A 10 3.19 -17.80 18.74
CA ARG A 10 3.90 -18.85 18.03
C ARG A 10 5.35 -18.40 17.77
N PRO A 11 6.32 -18.80 18.60
CA PRO A 11 7.73 -18.39 18.43
C PRO A 11 8.30 -18.76 17.07
N ILE A 12 7.72 -19.77 16.41
CA ILE A 12 8.12 -20.21 15.07
C ILE A 12 7.90 -19.16 13.99
N LEU A 13 6.93 -18.23 14.18
CA LEU A 13 6.67 -17.13 13.23
C LEU A 13 7.71 -16.00 13.31
N ASP A 14 8.52 -15.98 14.36
CA ASP A 14 9.69 -15.10 14.47
C ASP A 14 10.93 -15.70 13.78
N CYS A 15 10.78 -16.86 13.13
CA CYS A 15 11.85 -17.56 12.45
C CYS A 15 11.80 -17.39 10.93
N PHE A 16 12.96 -17.50 10.31
CA PHE A 16 13.10 -17.93 8.93
C PHE A 16 12.97 -19.44 8.85
N LEU A 17 12.17 -19.94 7.90
CA LEU A 17 12.24 -21.33 7.49
C LEU A 17 13.23 -21.43 6.32
N PHE A 18 14.24 -22.26 6.48
CA PHE A 18 15.19 -22.63 5.43
C PHE A 18 14.88 -24.03 4.93
N GLU A 19 14.75 -24.17 3.63
CA GLU A 19 14.51 -25.46 2.95
C GLU A 19 15.50 -25.57 1.79
N LEU A 20 16.46 -26.45 1.93
CA LEU A 20 17.45 -26.76 0.91
C LEU A 20 17.00 -27.99 0.13
N GLN A 21 16.87 -27.87 -1.17
CA GLN A 21 16.54 -28.94 -2.08
C GLN A 21 17.28 -28.76 -3.41
N ASP A 22 17.98 -29.80 -3.85
CA ASP A 22 18.69 -29.83 -5.15
C ASP A 22 19.59 -28.59 -5.38
N GLY A 23 20.32 -28.15 -4.33
CA GLY A 23 21.22 -26.99 -4.40
C GLY A 23 20.53 -25.62 -4.38
N THR A 24 19.22 -25.58 -4.24
CA THR A 24 18.44 -24.34 -4.11
C THR A 24 17.95 -24.19 -2.68
N LEU A 25 18.30 -23.08 -2.03
CA LEU A 25 17.82 -22.72 -0.70
C LEU A 25 16.60 -21.82 -0.82
N SER A 26 15.46 -22.30 -0.34
CA SER A 26 14.25 -21.48 -0.15
C SER A 26 14.24 -20.88 1.25
N VAL A 27 14.02 -19.60 1.36
CA VAL A 27 13.87 -18.86 2.61
C VAL A 27 12.44 -18.35 2.72
N THR A 28 11.71 -18.85 3.71
CA THR A 28 10.30 -18.52 3.93
C THR A 28 10.12 -17.74 5.22
N VAL A 29 9.27 -16.71 5.17
CA VAL A 29 8.77 -15.96 6.34
C VAL A 29 7.25 -15.92 6.33
N SER A 30 6.64 -15.92 7.50
CA SER A 30 5.17 -15.87 7.61
C SER A 30 4.72 -15.16 8.88
N ASP A 31 3.57 -14.51 8.79
CA ASP A 31 2.84 -13.96 9.95
C ASP A 31 1.46 -14.61 10.14
N SER A 32 1.25 -15.79 9.61
CA SER A 32 -0.01 -16.56 9.51
C SER A 32 -0.98 -16.10 8.43
N GLU A 33 -0.96 -14.86 7.99
CA GLU A 33 -1.86 -14.33 6.95
C GLU A 33 -1.12 -14.02 5.65
N THR A 34 0.18 -13.72 5.79
CA THR A 34 1.05 -13.42 4.64
C THR A 34 2.31 -14.25 4.76
N THR A 35 2.62 -15.00 3.73
CA THR A 35 3.85 -15.79 3.60
C THR A 35 4.64 -15.27 2.41
N MET A 36 5.94 -15.07 2.60
CA MET A 36 6.86 -14.69 1.55
C MET A 36 7.96 -15.74 1.42
N VAL A 37 8.30 -16.06 0.19
CA VAL A 37 9.36 -17.00 -0.16
C VAL A 37 10.31 -16.34 -1.14
N THR A 38 11.61 -16.49 -0.92
CA THR A 38 12.66 -16.17 -1.89
C THR A 38 13.60 -17.37 -2.00
N THR A 39 14.32 -17.46 -3.10
CA THR A 39 15.26 -18.54 -3.36
C THR A 39 16.67 -18.00 -3.55
N VAL A 40 17.65 -18.77 -3.12
CA VAL A 40 19.09 -18.48 -3.26
C VAL A 40 19.78 -19.76 -3.77
N GLU A 41 20.60 -19.65 -4.80
CA GLU A 41 21.45 -20.75 -5.22
C GLU A 41 22.58 -20.97 -4.20
N VAL A 42 22.82 -22.22 -3.84
CA VAL A 42 23.88 -22.61 -2.91
C VAL A 42 25.03 -23.21 -3.72
N ASN A 43 26.25 -22.75 -3.44
CA ASN A 43 27.44 -23.19 -4.18
C ASN A 43 27.77 -24.67 -3.98
N ASP A 44 27.52 -25.18 -2.76
CA ASP A 44 27.81 -26.57 -2.38
C ASP A 44 26.89 -26.97 -1.21
N SER A 45 26.51 -28.26 -1.18
CA SER A 45 25.71 -28.81 -0.10
C SER A 45 25.90 -30.32 0.04
N ASP A 46 26.01 -30.80 1.26
CA ASP A 46 26.19 -32.22 1.55
C ASP A 46 24.88 -33.02 1.46
N ALA A 47 23.76 -32.41 1.79
CA ALA A 47 22.43 -33.02 1.78
C ALA A 47 21.32 -32.00 1.77
N ASP A 48 20.15 -32.43 1.27
CA ASP A 48 18.91 -31.68 1.43
C ASP A 48 18.43 -31.67 2.88
N GLY A 49 17.73 -30.63 3.26
CA GLY A 49 17.22 -30.51 4.62
C GLY A 49 16.43 -29.24 4.87
N ARG A 50 15.78 -29.19 6.01
CA ARG A 50 15.01 -28.02 6.44
C ARG A 50 15.15 -27.75 7.93
N PHE A 51 15.17 -26.49 8.30
CA PHE A 51 15.25 -26.03 9.68
C PHE A 51 14.67 -24.62 9.79
N ALA A 52 14.27 -24.23 10.99
CA ALA A 52 13.85 -22.88 11.28
C ALA A 52 14.84 -22.21 12.24
N VAL A 53 15.10 -20.92 12.08
CA VAL A 53 16.02 -20.14 12.89
C VAL A 53 15.46 -18.75 13.17
N THR A 54 15.65 -18.24 14.38
CA THR A 54 15.19 -16.91 14.79
C THR A 54 15.71 -15.84 13.84
N ALA A 55 14.79 -15.20 13.13
CA ALA A 55 15.07 -14.26 12.05
C ALA A 55 15.89 -13.06 12.53
N LYS A 56 15.49 -12.46 13.65
CA LYS A 56 16.13 -11.26 14.18
C LYS A 56 17.61 -11.48 14.47
N THR A 57 17.94 -12.53 15.24
CA THR A 57 19.32 -12.81 15.63
C THR A 57 20.22 -13.10 14.42
N LEU A 58 19.72 -13.93 13.50
CA LEU A 58 20.46 -14.25 12.28
C LEU A 58 20.66 -13.00 11.40
N LEU A 59 19.60 -12.23 11.18
CA LEU A 59 19.64 -11.04 10.33
C LEU A 59 20.57 -9.96 10.91
N ASP A 60 20.50 -9.73 12.23
CA ASP A 60 21.36 -8.73 12.88
C ASP A 60 22.84 -9.16 12.79
N ALA A 61 23.13 -10.46 12.96
CA ALA A 61 24.48 -10.99 12.80
C ALA A 61 24.98 -10.88 11.34
N LEU A 62 24.15 -11.26 10.36
CA LEU A 62 24.53 -11.22 8.94
C LEU A 62 24.80 -9.80 8.42
N LYS A 63 24.09 -8.79 8.93
CA LYS A 63 24.31 -7.38 8.56
C LYS A 63 25.69 -6.84 8.93
N GLU A 64 26.30 -7.41 9.96
CA GLU A 64 27.63 -6.98 10.43
C GLU A 64 28.77 -7.73 9.73
N ILE A 65 28.46 -8.78 8.95
CA ILE A 65 29.46 -9.53 8.19
C ILE A 65 29.66 -8.86 6.83
N PRO A 66 30.90 -8.48 6.44
CA PRO A 66 31.18 -8.04 5.07
C PRO A 66 30.80 -9.11 4.05
N GLU A 67 30.49 -8.71 2.84
CA GLU A 67 30.14 -9.62 1.74
C GLU A 67 31.24 -10.67 1.51
N GLN A 68 30.91 -11.93 1.78
CA GLN A 68 31.79 -13.07 1.67
C GLN A 68 30.99 -14.38 1.65
N PRO A 69 31.57 -15.52 1.24
CA PRO A 69 30.94 -16.82 1.37
C PRO A 69 30.70 -17.18 2.84
N LEU A 70 29.53 -17.76 3.09
CA LEU A 70 29.13 -18.26 4.41
C LEU A 70 28.92 -19.78 4.33
N THR A 71 29.31 -20.48 5.36
CA THR A 71 29.03 -21.92 5.51
C THR A 71 28.07 -22.11 6.67
N PHE A 72 26.98 -22.79 6.41
CA PHE A 72 26.00 -23.19 7.42
C PHE A 72 26.20 -24.68 7.70
N ASP A 73 26.57 -25.02 8.92
CA ASP A 73 26.66 -26.40 9.42
C ASP A 73 25.49 -26.63 10.37
N ILE A 74 24.61 -27.57 10.01
CA ILE A 74 23.35 -27.81 10.71
C ILE A 74 23.34 -29.24 11.25
N ASN A 75 23.31 -29.37 12.57
CA ASN A 75 23.07 -30.64 13.23
C ASN A 75 21.55 -30.90 13.32
N THR A 76 21.04 -31.75 12.45
CA THR A 76 19.60 -32.06 12.37
C THR A 76 19.04 -32.74 13.61
N SER A 77 19.91 -33.39 14.46
CA SER A 77 19.48 -34.07 15.67
C SER A 77 19.37 -33.11 16.86
N SER A 78 20.33 -32.19 17.02
CA SER A 78 20.36 -31.22 18.12
C SER A 78 19.74 -29.86 17.75
N LEU A 79 19.49 -29.62 16.46
CA LEU A 79 19.07 -28.34 15.89
C LEU A 79 20.09 -27.21 16.12
N GLU A 80 21.33 -27.54 16.40
CA GLU A 80 22.42 -26.58 16.51
C GLU A 80 22.86 -26.15 15.09
N ILE A 81 22.97 -24.85 14.88
CA ILE A 81 23.35 -24.22 13.60
C ILE A 81 24.64 -23.45 13.86
N THR A 82 25.69 -23.76 13.12
CA THR A 82 26.93 -22.98 13.11
C THR A 82 27.06 -22.25 11.78
N VAL A 83 27.11 -20.92 11.81
CA VAL A 83 27.41 -20.08 10.66
C VAL A 83 28.87 -19.69 10.70
N GLN A 84 29.66 -20.14 9.72
CA GLN A 84 31.07 -19.85 9.59
C GLN A 84 31.34 -18.84 8.49
N TYR A 85 32.27 -17.93 8.77
CA TYR A 85 32.79 -16.95 7.81
C TYR A 85 34.29 -16.82 7.99
N GLN A 86 34.98 -16.07 7.13
CA GLN A 86 36.44 -16.02 7.04
C GLN A 86 37.18 -15.88 8.42
N ASN A 87 36.64 -15.04 9.29
CA ASN A 87 37.34 -14.66 10.55
C ASN A 87 36.60 -15.10 11.82
N GLY A 88 35.50 -15.87 11.71
CA GLY A 88 34.76 -16.25 12.89
C GLY A 88 33.63 -17.24 12.63
N LYS A 89 32.90 -17.53 13.70
CA LYS A 89 31.71 -18.38 13.65
C LYS A 89 30.69 -17.93 14.67
N TYR A 90 29.42 -18.13 14.32
CA TYR A 90 28.28 -17.98 15.23
C TYR A 90 27.62 -19.33 15.45
N SER A 91 27.13 -19.56 16.66
CA SER A 91 26.32 -20.74 16.99
C SER A 91 24.92 -20.27 17.38
N LEU A 92 23.91 -20.85 16.75
CA LEU A 92 22.50 -20.54 16.95
C LEU A 92 21.76 -21.86 17.23
N MET A 93 20.64 -21.74 17.95
CA MET A 93 19.70 -22.86 18.09
C MET A 93 18.58 -22.69 17.10
N GLY A 94 18.38 -23.71 16.28
CA GLY A 94 17.25 -23.83 15.39
C GLY A 94 16.00 -24.32 16.12
N GLN A 95 14.89 -24.34 15.36
CA GLN A 95 13.62 -24.91 15.78
C GLN A 95 13.16 -25.95 14.75
N ASN A 96 12.25 -26.82 15.16
CA ASN A 96 11.72 -27.83 14.26
C ASN A 96 10.92 -27.18 13.13
N ALA A 97 11.36 -27.40 11.90
CA ALA A 97 10.70 -26.87 10.71
C ALA A 97 9.25 -27.39 10.51
N ASP A 98 8.91 -28.55 11.07
CA ASP A 98 7.57 -29.13 10.98
C ASP A 98 6.49 -28.30 11.69
N GLU A 99 6.91 -27.42 12.60
CA GLU A 99 6.01 -26.50 13.29
C GLU A 99 5.70 -25.24 12.49
N PHE A 100 6.45 -25.00 11.40
CA PHE A 100 6.22 -23.84 10.55
C PHE A 100 4.92 -24.00 9.76
N PRO A 101 4.05 -22.95 9.71
CA PRO A 101 2.76 -23.05 9.04
C PRO A 101 2.95 -23.24 7.53
N GLN A 102 2.15 -24.12 6.97
CA GLN A 102 2.11 -24.30 5.52
C GLN A 102 1.44 -23.08 4.85
N SER A 103 1.98 -22.66 3.72
CA SER A 103 1.38 -21.63 2.90
C SER A 103 0.00 -22.06 2.40
N ALA A 104 -0.95 -21.12 2.35
CA ALA A 104 -2.25 -21.39 1.75
C ALA A 104 -2.10 -21.76 0.28
N MET A 105 -2.93 -22.69 -0.16
CA MET A 105 -3.03 -23.10 -1.56
C MET A 105 -4.26 -22.47 -2.19
N LEU A 106 -4.17 -22.10 -3.46
CA LEU A 106 -5.32 -21.63 -4.24
C LEU A 106 -6.25 -22.78 -4.61
N GLY A 107 -7.54 -22.47 -4.70
CA GLY A 107 -8.55 -23.40 -5.21
C GLY A 107 -8.40 -23.66 -6.73
N GLU A 108 -9.12 -24.67 -7.21
CA GLU A 108 -9.08 -25.08 -8.63
C GLU A 108 -9.54 -24.00 -9.62
N ASN A 109 -10.33 -23.03 -9.17
CA ASN A 109 -10.89 -21.94 -9.99
C ASN A 109 -10.17 -20.60 -9.75
N ALA A 110 -8.88 -20.63 -9.48
CA ALA A 110 -8.10 -19.40 -9.31
C ALA A 110 -8.04 -18.59 -10.61
N VAL A 111 -8.31 -17.29 -10.49
CA VAL A 111 -8.17 -16.33 -11.60
C VAL A 111 -6.73 -15.86 -11.67
N ARG A 112 -6.20 -15.75 -12.88
CA ARG A 112 -4.84 -15.28 -13.14
C ARG A 112 -4.85 -13.98 -13.92
N VAL A 113 -4.03 -13.02 -13.44
CA VAL A 113 -3.80 -11.72 -14.08
C VAL A 113 -2.29 -11.46 -14.13
N GLU A 114 -1.84 -10.88 -15.23
CA GLU A 114 -0.46 -10.48 -15.43
C GLU A 114 -0.38 -8.98 -15.70
N MET A 115 0.60 -8.32 -15.11
CA MET A 115 0.88 -6.90 -15.36
C MET A 115 2.36 -6.57 -15.14
N ASP A 116 2.80 -5.46 -15.68
CA ASP A 116 4.14 -4.94 -15.42
C ASP A 116 4.30 -4.54 -13.94
N ALA A 117 5.48 -4.81 -13.37
CA ALA A 117 5.78 -4.51 -11.97
C ALA A 117 5.63 -3.02 -11.63
N GLN A 118 5.98 -2.13 -12.56
CA GLN A 118 5.89 -0.68 -12.33
C GLN A 118 4.44 -0.19 -12.43
N VAL A 119 3.60 -0.82 -13.27
CA VAL A 119 2.16 -0.55 -13.33
C VAL A 119 1.49 -0.92 -12.01
N LEU A 120 1.81 -2.10 -11.47
CA LEU A 120 1.30 -2.54 -10.17
C LEU A 120 1.78 -1.63 -9.03
N LEU A 121 3.06 -1.28 -9.01
CA LEU A 121 3.66 -0.36 -8.04
C LEU A 121 2.98 1.01 -8.07
N GLY A 122 2.77 1.57 -9.26
CA GLY A 122 2.08 2.83 -9.46
C GLY A 122 0.69 2.83 -8.84
N GLY A 123 -0.12 1.83 -9.15
CA GLY A 123 -1.47 1.69 -8.62
C GLY A 123 -1.51 1.50 -7.10
N ILE A 124 -0.63 0.64 -6.54
CA ILE A 124 -0.53 0.45 -5.08
C ILE A 124 -0.10 1.75 -4.39
N ASN A 125 0.92 2.44 -4.89
CA ASN A 125 1.39 3.70 -4.30
C ASN A 125 0.28 4.74 -4.23
N ARG A 126 -0.53 4.84 -5.30
CA ARG A 126 -1.63 5.80 -5.39
C ARG A 126 -2.85 5.43 -4.56
N ALA A 127 -3.04 4.15 -4.23
CA ALA A 127 -4.24 3.69 -3.54
C ALA A 127 -4.03 3.43 -2.04
N VAL A 128 -2.89 2.88 -1.63
CA VAL A 128 -2.70 2.33 -0.28
C VAL A 128 -2.90 3.35 0.85
N PHE A 129 -2.56 4.62 0.64
CA PHE A 129 -2.73 5.68 1.66
C PHE A 129 -4.20 6.00 1.96
N ALA A 130 -5.10 5.65 1.05
CA ALA A 130 -6.53 5.90 1.19
C ALA A 130 -7.29 4.73 1.83
N THR A 131 -6.64 3.61 2.11
CA THR A 131 -7.26 2.49 2.84
C THR A 131 -7.62 2.90 4.26
N ALA A 132 -8.70 2.33 4.79
CA ALA A 132 -9.11 2.52 6.18
C ALA A 132 -8.29 1.64 7.16
N ASP A 133 -8.44 1.93 8.43
CA ASP A 133 -8.11 1.06 9.56
C ASP A 133 -9.38 1.01 10.44
N ASP A 134 -10.39 0.27 9.99
CA ASP A 134 -11.74 0.27 10.57
C ASP A 134 -12.22 -1.17 10.79
N GLU A 135 -12.34 -1.57 12.04
CA GLU A 135 -12.80 -2.92 12.42
C GLU A 135 -14.27 -3.18 12.05
N LEU A 136 -15.08 -2.14 11.92
CA LEU A 136 -16.51 -2.24 11.58
C LEU A 136 -16.72 -2.41 10.06
N ARG A 137 -15.77 -1.95 9.26
CA ARG A 137 -15.83 -2.02 7.79
C ARG A 137 -14.54 -2.62 7.22
N PRO A 138 -14.23 -3.89 7.53
CA PRO A 138 -12.96 -4.52 7.16
C PRO A 138 -12.70 -4.52 5.65
N VAL A 139 -13.74 -4.52 4.81
CA VAL A 139 -13.62 -4.44 3.35
C VAL A 139 -12.91 -3.14 2.88
N MET A 140 -12.90 -2.08 3.69
CA MET A 140 -12.23 -0.82 3.38
C MET A 140 -10.76 -0.79 3.85
N ASN A 141 -10.29 -1.82 4.56
CA ASN A 141 -8.91 -1.91 5.07
C ASN A 141 -7.91 -2.45 4.01
N GLY A 142 -8.30 -2.42 2.76
CA GLY A 142 -7.49 -2.90 1.65
C GLY A 142 -7.76 -2.15 0.36
N ILE A 143 -7.00 -2.51 -0.67
CA ILE A 143 -7.16 -2.01 -2.03
C ILE A 143 -8.07 -2.97 -2.78
N TYR A 144 -9.17 -2.47 -3.31
CA TYR A 144 -10.06 -3.21 -4.18
C TYR A 144 -9.54 -3.20 -5.61
N PHE A 145 -9.31 -4.38 -6.16
CA PHE A 145 -8.95 -4.59 -7.56
C PHE A 145 -10.22 -4.98 -8.33
N ASP A 146 -10.66 -4.12 -9.22
CA ASP A 146 -11.77 -4.36 -10.15
C ASP A 146 -11.17 -4.65 -11.53
N ILE A 147 -11.25 -5.90 -11.95
CA ILE A 147 -10.59 -6.42 -13.13
C ILE A 147 -11.64 -6.64 -14.20
N THR A 148 -11.38 -6.10 -15.38
CA THR A 148 -12.22 -6.30 -16.57
C THR A 148 -11.38 -6.83 -17.75
N THR A 149 -12.01 -7.10 -18.87
CA THR A 149 -11.33 -7.49 -20.12
C THR A 149 -10.69 -6.30 -20.86
N GLU A 150 -10.83 -5.09 -20.32
CA GLU A 150 -10.31 -3.86 -20.92
C GLU A 150 -9.31 -3.14 -20.03
N ASP A 151 -9.48 -3.21 -18.72
CA ASP A 151 -8.72 -2.46 -17.74
C ASP A 151 -8.64 -3.16 -16.38
N ILE A 152 -7.77 -2.62 -15.52
CA ILE A 152 -7.74 -2.92 -14.09
C ILE A 152 -7.87 -1.61 -13.32
N THR A 153 -8.85 -1.54 -12.43
CA THR A 153 -9.07 -0.38 -11.56
C THR A 153 -8.73 -0.74 -10.11
N MET A 154 -7.81 0.02 -9.51
CA MET A 154 -7.47 -0.08 -8.08
C MET A 154 -8.18 1.03 -7.31
N VAL A 155 -8.94 0.65 -6.29
CA VAL A 155 -9.74 1.59 -5.51
C VAL A 155 -9.44 1.42 -4.02
N ALA A 156 -9.31 2.52 -3.32
CA ALA A 156 -9.25 2.53 -1.86
C ALA A 156 -10.03 3.72 -1.30
N SER A 157 -10.65 3.54 -0.14
CA SER A 157 -11.39 4.59 0.55
C SER A 157 -11.48 4.31 2.05
N ASP A 158 -11.47 5.37 2.84
CA ASP A 158 -11.76 5.33 4.29
C ASP A 158 -13.13 5.96 4.64
N GLY A 159 -13.89 6.37 3.62
CA GLY A 159 -15.16 7.07 3.77
C GLY A 159 -15.04 8.58 3.78
N HIS A 160 -13.84 9.15 3.93
CA HIS A 160 -13.57 10.59 3.86
C HIS A 160 -12.83 10.98 2.57
N LYS A 161 -11.98 10.10 2.10
CA LYS A 161 -11.29 10.22 0.82
C LYS A 161 -11.43 8.93 0.03
N LEU A 162 -11.31 9.01 -1.28
CA LEU A 162 -11.32 7.87 -2.18
C LEU A 162 -10.29 8.09 -3.28
N VAL A 163 -9.62 7.02 -3.65
CA VAL A 163 -8.75 6.97 -4.83
C VAL A 163 -9.30 5.93 -5.80
N ARG A 164 -9.39 6.28 -7.06
CA ARG A 164 -9.62 5.38 -8.18
C ARG A 164 -8.46 5.55 -9.14
N CYS A 165 -7.64 4.53 -9.27
CA CYS A 165 -6.55 4.47 -10.24
C CYS A 165 -6.88 3.37 -11.25
N LYS A 166 -7.23 3.75 -12.47
CA LYS A 166 -7.51 2.83 -13.56
C LYS A 166 -6.29 2.76 -14.46
N THR A 167 -5.88 1.54 -14.82
CA THR A 167 -4.84 1.31 -15.83
C THR A 167 -5.39 0.56 -17.03
N LEU A 168 -5.05 1.04 -18.22
CA LEU A 168 -5.33 0.39 -19.52
C LEU A 168 -4.15 -0.47 -19.98
N ALA A 169 -3.01 -0.39 -19.27
CA ALA A 169 -1.82 -1.18 -19.58
C ALA A 169 -1.92 -2.65 -19.14
N ALA A 170 -2.95 -2.99 -18.35
CA ALA A 170 -3.20 -4.34 -17.88
C ALA A 170 -4.70 -4.64 -17.87
N LYS A 171 -5.05 -5.91 -18.06
CA LYS A 171 -6.44 -6.37 -18.09
C LYS A 171 -6.54 -7.83 -17.70
N GLY A 172 -7.74 -8.27 -17.34
CA GLY A 172 -8.04 -9.68 -17.10
C GLY A 172 -8.52 -10.41 -18.35
N ASN A 173 -8.60 -11.73 -18.25
CA ASN A 173 -9.25 -12.55 -19.26
C ASN A 173 -10.77 -12.61 -19.06
N GLU A 174 -11.23 -12.32 -17.85
CA GLU A 174 -12.62 -12.27 -17.44
C GLU A 174 -12.83 -11.20 -16.38
N ARG A 175 -14.08 -10.92 -16.05
CA ARG A 175 -14.39 -10.00 -14.97
C ARG A 175 -14.18 -10.70 -13.62
N ALA A 176 -13.32 -10.12 -12.81
CA ALA A 176 -12.99 -10.62 -11.48
C ALA A 176 -12.67 -9.48 -10.52
N ALA A 177 -12.66 -9.74 -9.23
CA ALA A 177 -12.29 -8.73 -8.25
C ALA A 177 -11.80 -9.38 -6.97
N PHE A 178 -10.92 -8.67 -6.25
CA PHE A 178 -10.47 -9.03 -4.92
C PHE A 178 -10.10 -7.80 -4.11
N ILE A 179 -9.97 -7.97 -2.78
CA ILE A 179 -9.53 -6.91 -1.88
C ILE A 179 -8.19 -7.32 -1.26
N LEU A 180 -7.12 -6.63 -1.67
CA LEU A 180 -5.77 -6.84 -1.15
C LEU A 180 -5.63 -6.10 0.18
N PRO A 181 -5.33 -6.77 1.30
CA PRO A 181 -5.15 -6.09 2.59
C PRO A 181 -4.01 -5.08 2.56
N LYS A 182 -4.10 -4.06 3.39
CA LYS A 182 -3.12 -2.97 3.50
C LYS A 182 -1.70 -3.46 3.79
N LYS A 183 -1.54 -4.51 4.62
CA LYS A 183 -0.21 -5.03 4.99
C LYS A 183 0.51 -5.68 3.81
N PRO A 184 -0.06 -6.65 3.07
CA PRO A 184 0.52 -7.16 1.83
C PRO A 184 0.78 -6.07 0.79
N ALA A 185 -0.12 -5.09 0.63
CA ALA A 185 0.08 -3.97 -0.28
C ALA A 185 1.34 -3.16 0.06
N ASN A 186 1.57 -2.87 1.36
CA ASN A 186 2.78 -2.18 1.80
C ASN A 186 4.05 -3.04 1.63
N LEU A 187 3.98 -4.35 1.80
CA LEU A 187 5.11 -5.23 1.49
C LEU A 187 5.45 -5.17 0.00
N MET A 188 4.46 -5.26 -0.88
CA MET A 188 4.66 -5.13 -2.32
C MET A 188 5.25 -3.77 -2.71
N LYS A 189 4.79 -2.68 -2.09
CA LYS A 189 5.36 -1.34 -2.29
C LYS A 189 6.87 -1.28 -2.02
N ASN A 190 7.38 -2.09 -1.09
CA ASN A 190 8.81 -2.14 -0.76
C ASN A 190 9.60 -3.09 -1.67
N LEU A 191 8.96 -4.10 -2.26
CA LEU A 191 9.61 -5.10 -3.11
C LEU A 191 9.62 -4.66 -4.58
N LEU A 192 8.48 -4.22 -5.11
CA LEU A 192 8.28 -3.89 -6.53
C LEU A 192 9.29 -2.87 -7.10
N PRO A 193 9.84 -1.89 -6.35
CA PRO A 193 10.88 -1.01 -6.91
C PRO A 193 12.16 -1.72 -7.36
N LYS A 194 12.41 -2.93 -6.87
CA LYS A 194 13.58 -3.75 -7.21
C LYS A 194 13.28 -4.80 -8.27
N GLU A 195 12.01 -5.00 -8.58
CA GLU A 195 11.53 -5.97 -9.55
C GLU A 195 11.38 -5.33 -10.93
N GLN A 196 11.68 -6.11 -11.94
CA GLN A 196 11.49 -5.73 -13.35
C GLN A 196 10.63 -6.79 -14.05
N GLY A 197 9.96 -6.38 -15.13
CA GLY A 197 9.17 -7.31 -15.93
C GLY A 197 7.78 -7.58 -15.38
N THR A 198 7.28 -8.77 -15.67
CA THR A 198 5.88 -9.14 -15.42
C THR A 198 5.68 -9.72 -14.02
N VAL A 199 4.68 -9.22 -13.33
CA VAL A 199 4.15 -9.79 -12.09
C VAL A 199 2.91 -10.61 -12.43
N THR A 200 2.84 -11.82 -11.89
CA THR A 200 1.66 -12.68 -11.97
C THR A 200 0.92 -12.63 -10.65
N ILE A 201 -0.38 -12.35 -10.69
CA ILE A 201 -1.30 -12.43 -9.55
C ILE A 201 -2.31 -13.52 -9.83
N GLU A 202 -2.32 -14.55 -9.00
CA GLU A 202 -3.32 -15.63 -9.01
C GLU A 202 -4.11 -15.54 -7.72
N PHE A 203 -5.42 -15.59 -7.81
CA PHE A 203 -6.27 -15.44 -6.61
C PHE A 203 -7.58 -16.24 -6.71
N ASP A 204 -8.08 -16.61 -5.55
CA ASP A 204 -9.42 -17.15 -5.34
C ASP A 204 -10.23 -16.24 -4.39
N GLU A 205 -11.30 -16.75 -3.80
CA GLU A 205 -12.14 -15.98 -2.89
C GLU A 205 -11.44 -15.60 -1.57
N ARG A 206 -10.37 -16.30 -1.18
CA ARG A 206 -9.73 -16.18 0.14
C ARG A 206 -8.28 -15.79 0.10
N ASN A 207 -7.56 -16.20 -0.92
CA ASN A 207 -6.12 -16.08 -0.98
C ASN A 207 -5.67 -15.48 -2.31
N ALA A 208 -4.53 -14.82 -2.29
CA ALA A 208 -3.82 -14.44 -3.50
C ALA A 208 -2.37 -14.90 -3.42
N VAL A 209 -1.83 -15.26 -4.57
CA VAL A 209 -0.42 -15.57 -4.80
C VAL A 209 0.11 -14.55 -5.78
N VAL A 210 1.12 -13.81 -5.37
CA VAL A 210 1.82 -12.84 -6.20
C VAL A 210 3.21 -13.39 -6.48
N THR A 211 3.50 -13.63 -7.75
CA THR A 211 4.80 -14.13 -8.21
C THR A 211 5.55 -13.01 -8.88
N LEU A 212 6.70 -12.69 -8.32
CA LEU A 212 7.69 -11.72 -8.78
C LEU A 212 8.91 -12.51 -9.31
N GLU A 213 9.89 -11.81 -9.87
CA GLU A 213 11.12 -12.45 -10.31
C GLU A 213 11.88 -13.12 -9.15
N SER A 214 12.05 -12.39 -8.03
CA SER A 214 12.85 -12.82 -6.89
C SER A 214 12.03 -13.32 -5.70
N TYR A 215 10.71 -13.09 -5.70
CA TYR A 215 9.85 -13.38 -4.56
C TYR A 215 8.53 -14.00 -4.98
N ARG A 216 8.01 -14.84 -4.12
CA ARG A 216 6.63 -15.32 -4.16
C ARG A 216 5.94 -14.95 -2.85
N MET A 217 4.83 -14.23 -2.94
CA MET A 217 4.03 -13.84 -1.78
C MET A 217 2.67 -14.54 -1.84
N VAL A 218 2.28 -15.17 -0.75
CA VAL A 218 0.93 -15.71 -0.55
C VAL A 218 0.28 -14.90 0.55
N CYS A 219 -0.90 -14.36 0.33
CA CYS A 219 -1.61 -13.62 1.36
C CYS A 219 -3.11 -13.95 1.38
N ARG A 220 -3.68 -13.85 2.58
CA ARG A 220 -5.11 -13.92 2.77
C ARG A 220 -5.75 -12.62 2.28
N LEU A 221 -6.84 -12.73 1.54
CA LEU A 221 -7.64 -11.60 1.04
C LEU A 221 -8.70 -11.17 2.06
N ILE A 222 -9.19 -9.95 1.94
CA ILE A 222 -10.34 -9.49 2.71
C ILE A 222 -11.61 -10.00 2.02
N GLU A 223 -12.36 -10.84 2.72
CA GLU A 223 -13.63 -11.39 2.24
C GLU A 223 -14.72 -10.32 2.34
N GLY A 224 -15.62 -10.30 1.36
CA GLY A 224 -16.80 -9.44 1.37
C GLY A 224 -16.97 -8.63 0.08
N ARG A 225 -18.07 -7.88 0.02
CA ARG A 225 -18.38 -7.06 -1.13
C ARG A 225 -17.89 -5.63 -0.90
N TYR A 226 -17.01 -5.15 -1.76
CA TYR A 226 -16.58 -3.74 -1.73
C TYR A 226 -17.77 -2.81 -2.08
N PRO A 227 -17.91 -1.65 -1.43
CA PRO A 227 -18.96 -0.68 -1.75
C PRO A 227 -18.91 -0.24 -3.21
N ASN A 228 -20.07 0.14 -3.77
CA ASN A 228 -20.13 0.70 -5.12
C ASN A 228 -19.49 2.09 -5.14
N TYR A 229 -18.17 2.13 -5.38
CA TYR A 229 -17.38 3.34 -5.38
C TYR A 229 -17.79 4.35 -6.47
N ASN A 230 -18.32 3.87 -7.60
CA ASN A 230 -18.77 4.74 -8.68
C ASN A 230 -19.96 5.61 -8.28
N SER A 231 -20.79 5.16 -7.33
CA SER A 231 -21.97 5.92 -6.89
C SER A 231 -21.64 7.15 -6.07
N VAL A 232 -20.45 7.23 -5.49
CA VAL A 232 -20.03 8.37 -4.65
C VAL A 232 -19.18 9.38 -5.40
N ILE A 233 -18.73 9.06 -6.62
CA ILE A 233 -17.94 9.96 -7.46
C ILE A 233 -18.90 10.94 -8.16
N PRO A 234 -18.79 12.27 -7.91
CA PRO A 234 -19.62 13.26 -8.59
C PRO A 234 -19.38 13.23 -10.10
N GLN A 235 -20.48 13.22 -10.87
CA GLN A 235 -20.41 13.22 -12.34
C GLN A 235 -20.35 14.64 -12.93
N ASN A 236 -20.77 15.64 -12.17
CA ASN A 236 -20.88 17.03 -12.64
C ASN A 236 -20.40 17.99 -11.56
N ASN A 237 -19.10 18.25 -11.56
CA ASN A 237 -18.49 19.33 -10.78
C ASN A 237 -18.08 20.43 -11.78
N PRO A 238 -18.89 21.51 -11.94
CA PRO A 238 -18.71 22.48 -13.02
C PRO A 238 -17.54 23.45 -12.80
N TYR A 239 -17.12 23.63 -11.55
CA TYR A 239 -16.07 24.58 -11.20
C TYR A 239 -14.71 23.88 -11.14
N LYS A 240 -13.79 24.32 -11.99
CA LYS A 240 -12.45 23.72 -12.09
C LYS A 240 -11.41 24.74 -11.64
N VAL A 241 -10.58 24.35 -10.69
CA VAL A 241 -9.45 25.14 -10.19
C VAL A 241 -8.17 24.41 -10.58
N THR A 242 -7.39 24.97 -11.50
CA THR A 242 -6.07 24.44 -11.85
C THR A 242 -5.00 25.18 -11.06
N VAL A 243 -4.16 24.45 -10.37
CA VAL A 243 -3.16 25.03 -9.46
C VAL A 243 -1.87 24.19 -9.46
N ASP A 244 -0.72 24.87 -9.28
CA ASP A 244 0.54 24.21 -9.05
C ASP A 244 0.49 23.38 -7.76
N ARG A 245 0.74 22.10 -7.89
CA ARG A 245 0.61 21.10 -6.83
C ARG A 245 1.57 21.34 -5.67
N LEU A 246 2.84 21.62 -5.98
CA LEU A 246 3.87 21.80 -4.95
C LEU A 246 3.71 23.11 -4.18
N GLN A 247 3.30 24.17 -4.87
CA GLN A 247 2.99 25.45 -4.22
C GLN A 247 1.78 25.29 -3.30
N LEU A 248 0.72 24.58 -3.75
CA LEU A 248 -0.45 24.31 -2.92
C LEU A 248 -0.10 23.48 -1.68
N ILE A 249 0.69 22.40 -1.82
CA ILE A 249 1.18 21.60 -0.67
C ILE A 249 1.95 22.50 0.31
N GLY A 250 2.83 23.34 -0.19
CA GLY A 250 3.63 24.24 0.64
C GLY A 250 2.76 25.19 1.45
N ALA A 251 1.77 25.82 0.83
CA ALA A 251 0.83 26.73 1.49
C ALA A 251 -0.05 25.98 2.52
N LEU A 252 -0.59 24.84 2.13
CA LEU A 252 -1.37 23.98 3.04
C LEU A 252 -0.58 23.61 4.29
N ARG A 253 0.69 23.24 4.15
CA ARG A 253 1.57 22.90 5.29
C ARG A 253 1.80 24.10 6.21
N ARG A 254 2.03 25.29 5.68
CA ARG A 254 2.23 26.49 6.47
C ARG A 254 0.96 26.94 7.19
N VAL A 255 -0.14 27.02 6.46
CA VAL A 255 -1.43 27.48 6.98
C VAL A 255 -2.00 26.49 8.01
N SER A 256 -1.87 25.17 7.76
CA SER A 256 -2.41 24.15 8.67
C SER A 256 -1.80 24.14 10.08
N ILE A 257 -0.61 24.74 10.27
CA ILE A 257 -0.01 24.92 11.61
C ILE A 257 -0.94 25.74 12.53
N PHE A 258 -1.74 26.62 11.95
CA PHE A 258 -2.66 27.52 12.65
C PHE A 258 -4.10 27.00 12.71
N SER A 259 -4.34 25.76 12.26
CA SER A 259 -5.64 25.10 12.38
C SER A 259 -5.78 24.39 13.73
N SER A 260 -7.01 24.24 14.21
CA SER A 260 -7.27 23.40 15.38
C SER A 260 -6.76 21.97 15.16
N GLN A 261 -6.01 21.45 16.14
CA GLN A 261 -5.47 20.08 16.06
C GLN A 261 -6.57 19.00 15.99
N ALA A 262 -7.72 19.29 16.59
CA ALA A 262 -8.85 18.35 16.60
C ALA A 262 -9.47 18.16 15.21
N SER A 263 -9.61 19.24 14.43
CA SER A 263 -10.27 19.21 13.13
C SER A 263 -9.29 19.19 11.95
N SER A 264 -8.14 19.83 12.10
CA SER A 264 -7.20 20.14 10.99
C SER A 264 -7.94 20.80 9.80
N LEU A 265 -8.96 21.62 10.10
CA LEU A 265 -9.79 22.26 9.09
C LEU A 265 -9.03 23.41 8.42
N ILE A 266 -9.03 23.41 7.10
CA ILE A 266 -8.63 24.55 6.27
C ILE A 266 -9.80 24.99 5.40
N LYS A 267 -9.88 26.29 5.14
CA LYS A 267 -10.84 26.89 4.23
C LYS A 267 -10.13 27.30 2.94
N LEU A 268 -10.64 26.83 1.81
CA LEU A 268 -10.22 27.26 0.48
C LEU A 268 -11.31 28.21 -0.05
N ARG A 269 -10.93 29.45 -0.36
CA ARG A 269 -11.80 30.44 -1.01
C ARG A 269 -11.30 30.72 -2.41
N MET A 270 -12.03 30.25 -3.40
CA MET A 270 -11.75 30.48 -4.79
C MET A 270 -12.34 31.83 -5.22
N GLN A 271 -11.55 32.59 -5.95
CA GLN A 271 -11.91 33.83 -6.62
C GLN A 271 -11.29 33.80 -8.02
N GLU A 272 -11.63 34.77 -8.87
CA GLU A 272 -11.07 34.81 -10.22
C GLU A 272 -9.53 34.78 -10.18
N ASN A 273 -8.96 33.73 -10.76
CA ASN A 273 -7.51 33.46 -10.85
C ASN A 273 -6.75 33.44 -9.49
N GLN A 274 -7.46 33.21 -8.40
CA GLN A 274 -6.89 33.29 -7.07
C GLN A 274 -7.54 32.29 -6.12
N ILE A 275 -6.73 31.59 -5.33
CA ILE A 275 -7.16 30.74 -4.22
C ILE A 275 -6.58 31.29 -2.92
N VAL A 276 -7.44 31.54 -1.95
CA VAL A 276 -7.05 31.96 -0.60
C VAL A 276 -7.21 30.76 0.33
N ILE A 277 -6.14 30.37 0.96
CA ILE A 277 -6.06 29.25 1.89
C ILE A 277 -5.98 29.83 3.30
N SER A 278 -6.91 29.50 4.16
CA SER A 278 -6.96 30.02 5.51
C SER A 278 -7.26 28.94 6.54
N ALA A 279 -6.76 29.13 7.74
CA ALA A 279 -7.04 28.32 8.93
C ALA A 279 -7.14 29.20 10.16
N GLN A 280 -7.90 28.73 11.14
CA GLN A 280 -8.07 29.39 12.41
C GLN A 280 -8.20 28.36 13.54
N ASP A 281 -7.56 28.65 14.66
CA ASP A 281 -7.81 27.99 15.93
C ASP A 281 -8.36 29.02 16.91
N ILE A 282 -9.65 28.88 17.22
CA ILE A 282 -10.38 29.83 18.09
C ILE A 282 -9.90 29.70 19.52
N ASP A 283 -9.60 28.49 19.99
CA ASP A 283 -9.19 28.21 21.37
C ASP A 283 -7.85 28.86 21.71
N PHE A 284 -6.94 28.91 20.72
CA PHE A 284 -5.63 29.53 20.86
C PHE A 284 -5.54 30.93 20.25
N SER A 285 -6.65 31.44 19.69
CA SER A 285 -6.70 32.76 19.04
C SER A 285 -5.61 32.94 17.94
N THR A 286 -5.33 31.88 17.20
CA THR A 286 -4.35 31.90 16.09
C THR A 286 -5.06 31.76 14.75
N SER A 287 -4.50 32.40 13.74
CA SER A 287 -5.01 32.27 12.36
C SER A 287 -3.87 32.49 11.36
N ALA A 288 -4.07 31.93 10.18
CA ALA A 288 -3.20 32.16 9.03
C ALA A 288 -4.02 32.27 7.75
N GLU A 289 -3.54 33.06 6.83
CA GLU A 289 -4.08 33.19 5.48
C GLU A 289 -2.93 33.33 4.48
N GLU A 290 -3.03 32.60 3.38
CA GLU A 290 -2.07 32.66 2.26
C GLU A 290 -2.82 32.64 0.94
N THR A 291 -2.37 33.44 0.00
CA THR A 291 -2.97 33.57 -1.33
C THR A 291 -2.05 32.98 -2.38
N GLN A 292 -2.63 32.20 -3.29
CA GLN A 292 -1.93 31.67 -4.46
C GLN A 292 -2.67 31.97 -5.75
N THR A 293 -1.92 32.05 -6.83
CA THR A 293 -2.48 32.14 -8.18
C THR A 293 -2.98 30.77 -8.62
N CYS A 294 -4.10 30.74 -9.32
CA CYS A 294 -4.66 29.55 -9.93
C CYS A 294 -5.38 29.93 -11.21
N GLN A 295 -5.80 28.96 -11.99
CA GLN A 295 -6.73 29.18 -13.10
C GLN A 295 -8.14 28.84 -12.60
N TYR A 296 -8.96 29.87 -12.40
CA TYR A 296 -10.34 29.74 -11.96
C TYR A 296 -11.19 30.87 -12.53
N ALA A 297 -12.29 30.53 -13.17
CA ALA A 297 -13.22 31.49 -13.80
C ALA A 297 -14.67 31.32 -13.31
N GLY A 298 -14.88 30.61 -12.19
CA GLY A 298 -16.21 30.41 -11.61
C GLY A 298 -16.63 31.51 -10.65
N ASN A 299 -17.83 31.38 -10.10
CA ASN A 299 -18.30 32.26 -9.04
C ASN A 299 -17.47 32.10 -7.76
N PRO A 300 -17.27 33.14 -6.96
CA PRO A 300 -16.59 33.01 -5.68
C PRO A 300 -17.24 31.94 -4.81
N MET A 301 -16.42 31.01 -4.29
CA MET A 301 -16.88 29.89 -3.48
C MET A 301 -15.88 29.60 -2.36
N SER A 302 -16.41 29.21 -1.19
CA SER A 302 -15.59 28.72 -0.08
C SER A 302 -15.94 27.27 0.24
N ILE A 303 -14.93 26.44 0.51
CA ILE A 303 -15.09 25.04 0.88
C ILE A 303 -14.07 24.69 1.96
N GLY A 304 -14.50 23.88 2.93
CA GLY A 304 -13.61 23.36 3.99
C GLY A 304 -13.13 21.95 3.69
N PHE A 305 -11.86 21.68 3.99
CA PHE A 305 -11.28 20.35 3.92
C PHE A 305 -10.39 20.07 5.12
N LYS A 306 -10.22 18.79 5.44
CA LYS A 306 -9.17 18.36 6.37
C LYS A 306 -7.82 18.47 5.68
N SER A 307 -6.94 19.34 6.20
CA SER A 307 -5.65 19.67 5.56
C SER A 307 -4.76 18.43 5.36
N THR A 308 -4.73 17.52 6.35
CA THR A 308 -3.93 16.30 6.27
C THR A 308 -4.37 15.42 5.10
N PHE A 309 -5.67 15.25 4.87
CA PHE A 309 -6.18 14.44 3.76
C PHE A 309 -5.92 15.07 2.40
N LEU A 310 -6.07 16.40 2.30
CA LEU A 310 -5.76 17.10 1.05
C LEU A 310 -4.27 17.03 0.71
N ILE A 311 -3.40 17.21 1.72
CA ILE A 311 -1.94 17.07 1.55
C ILE A 311 -1.56 15.64 1.13
N ASP A 312 -2.19 14.61 1.76
CA ASP A 312 -1.95 13.22 1.41
C ASP A 312 -2.33 12.93 -0.05
N ILE A 313 -3.49 13.41 -0.49
CA ILE A 313 -3.95 13.29 -1.88
C ILE A 313 -2.92 13.92 -2.82
N LEU A 314 -2.54 15.17 -2.57
CA LEU A 314 -1.61 15.90 -3.42
C LEU A 314 -0.22 15.26 -3.47
N ASN A 315 0.25 14.65 -2.37
CA ASN A 315 1.52 13.93 -2.34
C ASN A 315 1.53 12.64 -3.17
N ASN A 316 0.35 12.08 -3.46
CA ASN A 316 0.19 10.84 -4.24
C ASN A 316 -0.22 11.10 -5.71
N ILE A 317 -0.10 12.32 -6.19
CA ILE A 317 -0.20 12.72 -7.59
C ILE A 317 1.19 13.14 -8.06
N SER A 318 1.61 12.65 -9.23
CA SER A 318 2.95 12.94 -9.78
C SER A 318 2.99 14.23 -10.64
N ALA A 319 1.84 14.65 -11.18
CA ALA A 319 1.76 15.82 -12.06
C ALA A 319 2.17 17.12 -11.37
N ASP A 320 2.72 18.06 -12.12
CA ASP A 320 3.09 19.39 -11.61
C ASP A 320 1.86 20.25 -11.29
N GLU A 321 0.82 20.15 -12.09
CA GLU A 321 -0.45 20.83 -11.89
C GLU A 321 -1.57 19.81 -11.60
N VAL A 322 -2.51 20.21 -10.76
CA VAL A 322 -3.72 19.46 -10.45
C VAL A 322 -4.97 20.31 -10.74
N VAL A 323 -6.04 19.62 -11.10
CA VAL A 323 -7.37 20.22 -11.25
C VAL A 323 -8.22 19.76 -10.07
N ILE A 324 -8.73 20.72 -9.31
CA ILE A 324 -9.73 20.51 -8.25
C ILE A 324 -11.09 20.85 -8.83
N GLU A 325 -11.96 19.86 -8.98
CA GLU A 325 -13.30 20.02 -9.52
C GLU A 325 -14.31 20.08 -8.37
N LEU A 326 -15.10 21.15 -8.34
CA LEU A 326 -16.03 21.47 -7.27
C LEU A 326 -17.44 21.77 -7.84
N ALA A 327 -18.47 21.58 -7.03
CA ALA A 327 -19.85 21.97 -7.35
C ALA A 327 -20.42 22.96 -6.32
N ASP A 328 -20.38 22.58 -5.05
CA ASP A 328 -20.83 23.41 -3.93
C ASP A 328 -20.08 23.00 -2.65
N PRO A 329 -20.15 23.78 -1.57
CA PRO A 329 -19.39 23.52 -0.34
C PRO A 329 -19.73 22.22 0.41
N SER A 330 -20.85 21.56 0.07
CA SER A 330 -21.31 20.35 0.74
C SER A 330 -21.01 19.06 -0.03
N ARG A 331 -20.58 19.18 -1.29
CA ARG A 331 -20.30 18.04 -2.16
C ARG A 331 -18.81 17.74 -2.22
N ALA A 332 -18.51 16.47 -2.40
CA ALA A 332 -17.12 16.02 -2.55
C ALA A 332 -16.39 16.76 -3.67
N GLY A 333 -15.19 17.21 -3.36
CA GLY A 333 -14.24 17.68 -4.36
C GLY A 333 -13.58 16.50 -5.07
N VAL A 334 -13.42 16.61 -6.39
CA VAL A 334 -12.65 15.66 -7.19
C VAL A 334 -11.32 16.30 -7.54
N ILE A 335 -10.23 15.58 -7.35
CA ILE A 335 -8.88 16.05 -7.62
C ILE A 335 -8.25 15.09 -8.63
N VAL A 336 -7.82 15.64 -9.73
CA VAL A 336 -7.19 14.89 -10.82
C VAL A 336 -5.88 15.58 -11.24
N PRO A 337 -4.90 14.86 -11.79
CA PRO A 337 -3.77 15.49 -12.45
C PRO A 337 -4.28 16.32 -13.64
N ALA A 338 -3.67 17.46 -13.92
CA ALA A 338 -4.04 18.29 -15.09
C ALA A 338 -3.77 17.53 -16.40
N GLU A 339 -2.74 16.72 -16.42
CA GLU A 339 -2.44 15.77 -17.49
C GLU A 339 -2.34 14.36 -16.89
N GLN A 340 -3.16 13.43 -17.40
CA GLN A 340 -3.12 12.03 -17.01
C GLN A 340 -1.87 11.36 -17.61
N GLU A 341 -1.28 10.42 -16.88
CA GLU A 341 -0.22 9.59 -17.45
C GLU A 341 -0.78 8.69 -18.57
N GLU A 342 0.08 8.29 -19.48
CA GLU A 342 -0.32 7.40 -20.57
C GLU A 342 -0.89 6.08 -20.00
N ASN A 343 -2.02 5.64 -20.55
CA ASN A 343 -2.74 4.44 -20.12
C ASN A 343 -3.24 4.47 -18.66
N GLU A 344 -3.36 5.65 -18.05
CA GLU A 344 -3.88 5.80 -16.69
C GLU A 344 -5.03 6.80 -16.63
N ASP A 345 -6.02 6.52 -15.78
CA ASP A 345 -7.08 7.44 -15.37
C ASP A 345 -7.11 7.49 -13.83
N LEU A 346 -6.44 8.50 -13.28
CA LEU A 346 -6.36 8.75 -11.85
C LEU A 346 -7.38 9.79 -11.41
N LEU A 347 -8.19 9.43 -10.44
CA LEU A 347 -9.15 10.30 -9.80
C LEU A 347 -9.08 10.12 -8.28
N MET A 348 -9.01 11.23 -7.56
CA MET A 348 -9.09 11.24 -6.10
C MET A 348 -10.26 12.11 -5.66
N LEU A 349 -10.95 11.68 -4.62
CA LEU A 349 -12.11 12.35 -4.07
C LEU A 349 -11.84 12.71 -2.61
N LEU A 350 -12.28 13.89 -2.20
CA LEU A 350 -12.20 14.34 -0.80
C LEU A 350 -13.55 14.91 -0.35
N MET A 351 -14.07 14.37 0.74
CA MET A 351 -15.27 14.88 1.39
C MET A 351 -14.99 16.23 2.05
N PRO A 352 -15.86 17.22 1.86
CA PRO A 352 -15.71 18.51 2.51
C PRO A 352 -16.03 18.44 4.00
N MET A 353 -15.52 19.41 4.74
CA MET A 353 -15.90 19.69 6.11
C MET A 353 -16.76 20.96 6.16
N MET A 354 -17.78 20.95 7.02
CA MET A 354 -18.63 22.12 7.21
C MET A 354 -17.80 23.29 7.75
N LEU A 355 -17.99 24.46 7.13
CA LEU A 355 -17.46 25.72 7.61
C LEU A 355 -18.46 26.28 8.61
N ASN A 356 -18.00 26.61 9.80
CA ASN A 356 -18.77 27.38 10.77
C ASN A 356 -18.52 28.86 10.44
N ASP A 357 -19.43 29.47 9.69
CA ASP A 357 -19.41 30.92 9.42
C ASP A 357 -19.92 31.71 10.63
#